data_b8dbcc38f57f953e683a4f3f2f7859e3
#
_entry.id   b8dbcc38f57f953e683a4f3f2f7859e3
#
_cell.length_a   1.000
_cell.length_b   1.000
_cell.length_c   1.000
_cell.angle_alpha   90.00
_cell.angle_beta   90.00
_cell.angle_gamma   90.00
#
_symmetry.space_group_name_H-M   'P 1'
#
loop_
_entity.id
_entity.type
_entity.pdbx_description
1 polymer ?
#
loop_
_entity_poly.entity_id
_entity_poly.type
_entity_poly.pdbx_seq_one_letter_code
_entity_poly.pdbx_strand_id
1 'polypeptide(L)'
;MLFRSAASTKLNQSGDVTGDGNKLDLASMAGVAGMAIAAGNNSQSANKKISLKIMTLSNSRQKINDCLGNPVEIGIAVMWKVTDTAKAVFNVDNYKEYLSLQCDSALRNIVRMYPYDVAENVDTTGDGIADEGSLRGSSEVVAERIRKEIQGKVADAGLEIIEARITYLAYAPEIAAVMLQRQQASAIVDARKMIVDGAVGMVEMALD
;
A
#
# COMPACT_ATOMS: atom_id res chain seq x y z
N MET A 1 -10.51 -48.04 21.80
CA MET A 1 -10.74 -47.29 23.06
C MET A 1 -11.31 -45.94 22.63
N LEU A 2 -12.61 -45.74 22.44
CA LEU A 2 -13.73 -45.54 23.36
C LEU A 2 -13.48 -44.48 24.43
N PHE A 3 -14.15 -43.32 24.24
CA PHE A 3 -15.07 -42.60 25.13
C PHE A 3 -15.48 -41.29 24.43
N ARG A 4 -16.58 -41.05 23.95
CA ARG A 4 -18.02 -40.91 24.17
C ARG A 4 -18.44 -40.26 25.52
N SER A 5 -19.00 -39.02 25.44
CA SER A 5 -20.05 -38.49 26.32
C SER A 5 -20.56 -37.17 25.68
N ALA A 6 -21.70 -37.02 25.06
CA ALA A 6 -23.11 -37.19 25.41
C ALA A 6 -23.66 -36.13 26.38
N ALA A 7 -24.43 -35.19 25.77
CA ALA A 7 -25.75 -34.71 26.12
C ALA A 7 -26.02 -34.06 27.50
N SER A 8 -26.71 -32.92 27.46
CA SER A 8 -28.00 -32.85 28.14
C SER A 8 -28.82 -31.61 27.71
N THR A 9 -29.85 -31.89 26.99
CA THR A 9 -31.05 -31.06 26.78
C THR A 9 -31.88 -31.06 28.06
N LYS A 10 -32.35 -29.92 28.52
CA LYS A 10 -33.53 -29.84 29.39
C LYS A 10 -34.51 -28.79 28.85
N LEU A 11 -35.56 -29.31 28.22
CA LEU A 11 -36.86 -28.66 28.15
C LEU A 11 -37.45 -28.61 29.57
N ASN A 12 -38.15 -27.53 29.91
CA ASN A 12 -39.23 -27.57 30.86
C ASN A 12 -40.41 -26.73 30.35
N GLN A 13 -41.51 -27.43 30.13
CA GLN A 13 -42.82 -26.91 29.85
C GLN A 13 -43.56 -26.64 31.19
N SER A 14 -44.31 -25.60 31.16
CA SER A 14 -45.65 -25.43 31.77
C SER A 14 -45.91 -23.93 31.81
N GLY A 15 -46.83 -23.29 31.08
CA GLY A 15 -48.27 -23.53 31.11
C GLY A 15 -48.91 -22.70 32.19
N ASP A 16 -49.36 -21.48 31.90
CA ASP A 16 -50.71 -21.05 32.28
C ASP A 16 -51.13 -19.78 31.51
N VAL A 17 -52.36 -19.79 31.09
CA VAL A 17 -53.09 -18.74 30.33
C VAL A 17 -54.05 -18.11 31.29
N THR A 18 -53.96 -16.80 31.52
CA THR A 18 -55.14 -15.97 31.85
C THR A 18 -54.87 -14.55 31.39
N GLY A 19 -55.82 -14.05 30.62
CA GLY A 19 -55.82 -12.73 30.06
C GLY A 19 -56.11 -11.66 31.09
N ASP A 20 -55.81 -10.45 30.78
CA ASP A 20 -56.75 -9.32 30.77
C ASP A 20 -55.98 -8.02 30.46
N GLY A 21 -56.67 -7.08 29.76
CA GLY A 21 -56.45 -5.66 30.02
C GLY A 21 -55.42 -4.90 29.16
N ASN A 22 -55.84 -4.64 27.99
CA ASN A 22 -55.38 -3.54 27.13
C ASN A 22 -55.14 -2.23 27.93
N LYS A 23 -53.89 -1.89 28.19
CA LYS A 23 -53.44 -0.52 28.44
C LYS A 23 -52.20 -0.26 27.58
N LEU A 24 -52.41 0.36 26.45
CA LEU A 24 -51.34 0.95 25.66
C LEU A 24 -50.65 2.03 26.49
N ASP A 25 -49.48 1.72 26.99
CA ASP A 25 -48.62 2.66 27.70
C ASP A 25 -48.05 3.65 26.69
N LEU A 26 -48.66 4.84 26.68
CA LEU A 26 -48.24 5.98 25.86
C LEU A 26 -46.81 6.46 26.19
N ALA A 27 -46.20 5.93 27.29
CA ALA A 27 -44.88 6.31 27.74
C ALA A 27 -43.76 5.56 26.98
N SER A 28 -44.06 4.43 26.34
CA SER A 28 -43.04 3.67 25.56
C SER A 28 -42.81 4.23 24.16
N MET A 29 -43.71 4.99 23.61
CA MET A 29 -43.54 5.65 22.30
C MET A 29 -42.72 6.93 22.36
N ALA A 30 -42.57 7.56 23.52
CA ALA A 30 -41.73 8.76 23.66
C ALA A 30 -40.22 8.41 23.74
N GLY A 31 -39.86 7.18 24.10
CA GLY A 31 -38.47 6.73 24.19
C GLY A 31 -37.85 6.37 22.84
N VAL A 32 -38.65 5.95 21.85
CA VAL A 32 -38.14 5.53 20.52
C VAL A 32 -37.97 6.72 19.57
N ALA A 33 -38.74 7.79 19.76
CA ALA A 33 -38.58 9.00 18.98
C ALA A 33 -37.36 9.85 19.38
N GLY A 34 -36.90 9.72 20.62
CA GLY A 34 -35.69 10.41 21.11
C GLY A 34 -34.34 9.75 20.66
N MET A 35 -34.36 8.46 20.29
CA MET A 35 -33.17 7.75 19.89
C MET A 35 -32.86 7.83 18.38
N ALA A 36 -33.80 8.23 17.56
CA ALA A 36 -33.63 8.37 16.11
C ALA A 36 -33.00 9.70 15.68
N ILE A 37 -32.83 10.67 16.59
CA ILE A 37 -32.26 11.99 16.25
C ILE A 37 -30.76 12.08 16.60
N ALA A 38 -30.21 11.10 17.33
CA ALA A 38 -28.79 11.09 17.70
C ALA A 38 -27.89 10.32 16.69
N ALA A 39 -28.45 9.70 15.66
CA ALA A 39 -27.73 8.97 14.64
C ALA A 39 -27.71 9.72 13.30
N GLY A 40 -27.17 10.93 13.28
CA GLY A 40 -27.11 11.60 11.99
C GLY A 40 -26.72 13.06 12.07
N ASN A 41 -25.55 13.34 12.49
CA ASN A 41 -24.79 14.49 11.97
C ASN A 41 -23.34 14.41 12.42
N ASN A 42 -22.64 13.40 11.92
CA ASN A 42 -21.22 13.52 11.74
C ASN A 42 -20.97 14.33 10.45
N SER A 43 -21.61 15.49 10.32
CA SER A 43 -21.08 16.56 9.50
C SER A 43 -19.77 16.95 10.16
N GLN A 44 -18.68 16.31 9.70
CA GLN A 44 -17.37 16.93 9.83
C GLN A 44 -17.58 18.36 9.36
N SER A 45 -17.61 19.29 10.30
CA SER A 45 -17.63 20.72 9.99
C SER A 45 -16.39 20.91 9.11
N ALA A 46 -16.64 21.13 7.83
CA ALA A 46 -15.60 21.33 6.85
C ALA A 46 -14.74 22.47 7.40
N ASN A 47 -13.58 22.16 7.88
CA ASN A 47 -12.67 23.12 8.47
C ASN A 47 -12.30 24.07 7.32
N LYS A 48 -12.96 25.23 7.27
CA LYS A 48 -12.77 26.25 6.22
C LYS A 48 -11.34 26.78 6.12
N LYS A 49 -10.45 26.31 7.02
CA LYS A 49 -9.04 26.72 7.06
C LYS A 49 -8.19 25.69 6.38
N ILE A 50 -7.42 26.10 5.38
CA ILE A 50 -6.41 25.30 4.71
C ILE A 50 -5.08 25.52 5.41
N SER A 51 -4.40 24.43 5.75
CA SER A 51 -3.04 24.50 6.31
C SER A 51 -2.04 24.65 5.16
N LEU A 52 -1.18 25.67 5.25
CA LEU A 52 -0.06 25.88 4.34
C LEU A 52 1.25 25.21 4.84
N LYS A 53 1.18 24.51 5.97
CA LYS A 53 2.32 23.78 6.51
C LYS A 53 2.61 22.55 5.67
N ILE A 54 3.84 22.06 5.78
CA ILE A 54 4.22 20.78 5.22
C ILE A 54 3.41 19.69 5.93
N MET A 55 2.78 18.84 5.14
CA MET A 55 1.98 17.71 5.60
C MET A 55 2.55 16.43 5.02
N THR A 56 2.38 15.33 5.73
CA THR A 56 2.78 13.99 5.27
C THR A 56 1.54 13.17 4.95
N LEU A 57 1.54 12.53 3.79
CA LEU A 57 0.60 11.52 3.40
C LEU A 57 1.31 10.17 3.39
N SER A 58 0.82 9.23 4.17
CA SER A 58 1.27 7.84 4.15
C SER A 58 0.20 6.99 3.49
N ASN A 59 0.48 6.48 2.29
CA ASN A 59 -0.44 5.58 1.63
C ASN A 59 -0.28 4.15 2.17
N SER A 60 -1.39 3.43 2.22
CA SER A 60 -1.40 2.02 2.59
C SER A 60 -0.56 1.19 1.62
N ARG A 61 -0.06 0.06 2.11
CA ARG A 61 0.66 -0.90 1.27
C ARG A 61 -0.25 -1.38 0.14
N GLN A 62 0.29 -1.37 -1.07
CA GLN A 62 -0.40 -1.85 -2.26
C GLN A 62 0.35 -3.02 -2.85
N LYS A 63 -0.40 -3.99 -3.36
CA LYS A 63 0.13 -5.11 -4.11
C LYS A 63 0.12 -4.75 -5.60
N ILE A 64 1.30 -4.67 -6.19
CA ILE A 64 1.50 -4.28 -7.60
C ILE A 64 2.48 -5.26 -8.21
N ASN A 65 2.29 -5.61 -9.47
CA ASN A 65 3.26 -6.43 -10.20
C ASN A 65 4.38 -5.55 -10.73
N ASP A 66 5.62 -6.03 -10.58
CA ASP A 66 6.82 -5.43 -11.17
C ASP A 66 6.86 -5.63 -12.72
N CYS A 67 7.93 -5.18 -13.39
CA CYS A 67 8.07 -5.35 -14.83
C CYS A 67 8.17 -6.83 -15.26
N LEU A 68 8.61 -7.72 -14.38
CA LEU A 68 8.71 -9.16 -14.59
C LEU A 68 7.41 -9.92 -14.28
N GLY A 69 6.37 -9.20 -13.80
CA GLY A 69 5.10 -9.78 -13.39
C GLY A 69 5.08 -10.36 -11.98
N ASN A 70 6.13 -10.17 -11.17
CA ASN A 70 6.16 -10.61 -9.79
C ASN A 70 5.34 -9.67 -8.90
N PRO A 71 4.43 -10.17 -8.05
CA PRO A 71 3.68 -9.34 -7.13
C PRO A 71 4.57 -8.85 -5.99
N VAL A 72 4.68 -7.53 -5.87
CA VAL A 72 5.40 -6.83 -4.79
C VAL A 72 4.42 -6.00 -3.96
N GLU A 73 4.67 -5.92 -2.67
CA GLU A 73 3.98 -5.01 -1.76
C GLU A 73 4.84 -3.78 -1.56
N ILE A 74 4.27 -2.61 -1.84
CA ILE A 74 4.96 -1.34 -1.73
C ILE A 74 4.09 -0.32 -1.01
N GLY A 75 4.72 0.48 -0.15
CA GLY A 75 4.12 1.63 0.52
C GLY A 75 4.99 2.87 0.32
N ILE A 76 4.36 4.03 0.22
CA ILE A 76 5.04 5.31 0.09
C ILE A 76 4.57 6.31 1.15
N ALA A 77 5.48 7.21 1.52
CA ALA A 77 5.17 8.43 2.24
C ALA A 77 5.53 9.63 1.36
N VAL A 78 4.63 10.58 1.27
CA VAL A 78 4.78 11.78 0.46
C VAL A 78 4.68 13.01 1.35
N MET A 79 5.70 13.87 1.33
CA MET A 79 5.67 15.17 1.97
C MET A 79 5.24 16.21 0.96
N TRP A 80 4.23 16.99 1.31
CA TRP A 80 3.59 17.93 0.42
C TRP A 80 3.08 19.16 1.16
N LYS A 81 2.84 20.24 0.43
CA LYS A 81 2.21 21.47 0.93
C LYS A 81 1.27 22.06 -0.12
N VAL A 82 0.37 22.93 0.32
CA VAL A 82 -0.48 23.72 -0.56
C VAL A 82 0.27 25.01 -0.92
N THR A 83 0.50 25.25 -2.20
CA THR A 83 1.11 26.48 -2.72
C THR A 83 0.08 27.45 -3.26
N ASP A 84 -0.93 26.93 -3.94
CA ASP A 84 -2.04 27.74 -4.49
C ASP A 84 -3.36 27.30 -3.85
N THR A 85 -3.82 28.10 -2.90
CA THR A 85 -5.06 27.84 -2.18
C THR A 85 -6.30 27.99 -3.05
N ALA A 86 -6.26 28.85 -4.06
CA ALA A 86 -7.39 29.03 -4.97
C ALA A 86 -7.58 27.74 -5.80
N LYS A 87 -6.52 27.22 -6.40
CA LYS A 87 -6.58 25.96 -7.14
C LYS A 87 -7.01 24.79 -6.26
N ALA A 88 -6.51 24.72 -5.03
CA ALA A 88 -6.84 23.64 -4.10
C ALA A 88 -8.31 23.63 -3.66
N VAL A 89 -8.99 24.78 -3.72
CA VAL A 89 -10.42 24.92 -3.32
C VAL A 89 -11.36 24.83 -4.52
N PHE A 90 -10.98 25.42 -5.65
CA PHE A 90 -11.89 25.56 -6.79
C PHE A 90 -11.74 24.43 -7.82
N ASN A 91 -10.58 23.81 -7.90
CA ASN A 91 -10.34 22.75 -8.89
C ASN A 91 -10.64 21.36 -8.35
N VAL A 92 -10.61 21.15 -7.02
CA VAL A 92 -10.75 19.83 -6.41
C VAL A 92 -11.58 19.92 -5.13
N ASP A 93 -12.56 19.05 -4.98
CA ASP A 93 -13.41 18.99 -3.78
C ASP A 93 -12.63 18.60 -2.54
N ASN A 94 -11.83 17.55 -2.64
CA ASN A 94 -11.01 17.04 -1.56
C ASN A 94 -9.57 16.81 -2.04
N TYR A 95 -8.74 17.82 -1.87
CA TYR A 95 -7.34 17.78 -2.31
C TYR A 95 -6.50 16.69 -1.64
N LYS A 96 -6.85 16.24 -0.43
CA LYS A 96 -6.14 15.14 0.26
C LYS A 96 -6.46 13.79 -0.37
N GLU A 97 -7.72 13.53 -0.63
CA GLU A 97 -8.17 12.31 -1.31
C GLU A 97 -7.66 12.27 -2.75
N TYR A 98 -7.75 13.40 -3.45
CA TYR A 98 -7.19 13.55 -4.79
C TYR A 98 -5.70 13.23 -4.81
N LEU A 99 -4.92 13.79 -3.87
CA LEU A 99 -3.50 13.48 -3.74
C LEU A 99 -3.24 11.99 -3.52
N SER A 100 -4.01 11.35 -2.62
CA SER A 100 -3.87 9.92 -2.34
C SER A 100 -4.09 9.07 -3.59
N LEU A 101 -5.15 9.35 -4.36
CA LEU A 101 -5.45 8.65 -5.62
C LEU A 101 -4.35 8.87 -6.67
N GLN A 102 -3.82 10.09 -6.79
CA GLN A 102 -2.72 10.38 -7.72
C GLN A 102 -1.42 9.69 -7.30
N CYS A 103 -1.14 9.62 -6.00
CA CYS A 103 0.00 8.86 -5.46
C CYS A 103 -0.11 7.37 -5.80
N ASP A 104 -1.28 6.77 -5.63
CA ASP A 104 -1.52 5.36 -5.97
C ASP A 104 -1.37 5.09 -7.47
N SER A 105 -1.87 6.00 -8.29
CA SER A 105 -1.74 5.91 -9.75
C SER A 105 -0.27 6.04 -10.21
N ALA A 106 0.46 7.01 -9.68
CA ALA A 106 1.87 7.24 -10.01
C ALA A 106 2.73 6.05 -9.56
N LEU A 107 2.50 5.57 -8.32
CA LEU A 107 3.21 4.42 -7.79
C LEU A 107 3.04 3.19 -8.67
N ARG A 108 1.80 2.90 -9.10
CA ARG A 108 1.50 1.77 -9.97
C ARG A 108 2.17 1.88 -11.34
N ASN A 109 2.26 3.09 -11.90
CA ASN A 109 2.93 3.32 -13.18
C ASN A 109 4.44 3.07 -13.05
N ILE A 110 5.07 3.64 -12.03
CA ILE A 110 6.52 3.53 -11.84
C ILE A 110 6.94 2.10 -11.48
N VAL A 111 6.24 1.43 -10.56
CA VAL A 111 6.58 0.05 -10.15
C VAL A 111 6.56 -0.93 -11.32
N ARG A 112 5.68 -0.74 -12.30
CA ARG A 112 5.62 -1.58 -13.50
C ARG A 112 6.80 -1.40 -14.45
N MET A 113 7.58 -0.33 -14.30
CA MET A 113 8.75 -0.04 -15.15
C MET A 113 10.04 -0.63 -14.60
N TYR A 114 10.08 -0.98 -13.32
CA TYR A 114 11.28 -1.46 -12.65
C TYR A 114 11.12 -2.89 -12.12
N PRO A 115 12.19 -3.72 -12.20
CA PRO A 115 12.25 -4.99 -11.48
C PRO A 115 12.45 -4.75 -9.98
N TYR A 116 11.99 -5.70 -9.16
CA TYR A 116 12.21 -5.62 -7.71
C TYR A 116 13.69 -5.66 -7.34
N ASP A 117 14.43 -6.64 -7.87
CA ASP A 117 15.82 -6.89 -7.55
C ASP A 117 16.51 -7.56 -8.76
N VAL A 118 17.41 -6.83 -9.39
CA VAL A 118 18.22 -7.32 -10.52
C VAL A 118 19.64 -6.80 -10.33
N ALA A 119 20.65 -7.57 -10.75
CA ALA A 119 22.03 -7.13 -10.76
C ALA A 119 22.19 -5.89 -11.66
N GLU A 120 22.94 -4.91 -11.21
CA GLU A 120 23.28 -3.72 -11.98
C GLU A 120 23.85 -4.11 -13.34
N ASN A 121 23.45 -3.41 -14.42
CA ASN A 121 23.84 -3.63 -15.81
C ASN A 121 23.28 -4.88 -16.50
N VAL A 122 22.19 -5.45 -16.01
CA VAL A 122 21.47 -6.52 -16.70
C VAL A 122 20.24 -5.93 -17.38
N ASP A 123 20.15 -6.11 -18.68
CA ASP A 123 18.94 -5.82 -19.46
C ASP A 123 17.94 -6.95 -19.23
N THR A 124 16.94 -6.70 -18.35
CA THR A 124 15.86 -7.65 -18.07
C THR A 124 14.66 -7.47 -19.00
N THR A 125 14.58 -6.34 -19.67
CA THR A 125 13.49 -6.02 -20.60
C THR A 125 13.80 -6.46 -22.02
N GLY A 126 15.08 -6.71 -22.35
CA GLY A 126 15.51 -7.17 -23.67
C GLY A 126 15.46 -6.05 -24.74
N ASP A 127 15.44 -4.79 -24.31
CA ASP A 127 15.45 -3.61 -25.20
C ASP A 127 16.86 -3.14 -25.58
N GLY A 128 17.90 -3.81 -25.08
CA GLY A 128 19.31 -3.50 -25.33
C GLY A 128 19.85 -2.34 -24.51
N ILE A 129 19.06 -1.80 -23.58
CA ILE A 129 19.45 -0.74 -22.64
C ILE A 129 19.55 -1.39 -21.24
N ALA A 130 20.66 -1.21 -20.56
CA ALA A 130 20.79 -1.67 -19.18
C ALA A 130 19.70 -1.00 -18.33
N ASP A 131 18.96 -1.79 -17.55
CA ASP A 131 17.93 -1.28 -16.66
C ASP A 131 18.49 -0.19 -15.73
N GLU A 132 17.81 0.94 -15.59
CA GLU A 132 18.23 2.06 -14.73
C GLU A 132 18.22 1.68 -13.23
N GLY A 133 18.39 0.41 -12.92
CA GLY A 133 18.41 -0.12 -11.58
C GLY A 133 17.11 -0.82 -11.18
N SER A 134 17.11 -1.32 -9.97
CA SER A 134 15.97 -2.03 -9.38
C SER A 134 15.25 -1.15 -8.35
N LEU A 135 14.00 -1.51 -8.02
CA LEU A 135 13.24 -0.84 -6.94
C LEU A 135 14.00 -0.85 -5.61
N ARG A 136 14.77 -1.93 -5.35
CA ARG A 136 15.54 -2.10 -4.12
C ARG A 136 16.89 -1.38 -4.17
N GLY A 137 17.62 -1.52 -5.26
CA GLY A 137 18.98 -0.97 -5.39
C GLY A 137 19.00 0.54 -5.64
N SER A 138 18.05 1.04 -6.43
CA SER A 138 17.98 2.45 -6.86
C SER A 138 16.81 3.19 -6.23
N SER A 139 16.53 2.93 -4.96
CA SER A 139 15.35 3.48 -4.28
C SER A 139 15.26 5.00 -4.32
N GLU A 140 16.38 5.73 -4.32
CA GLU A 140 16.41 7.19 -4.40
C GLU A 140 16.02 7.70 -5.79
N VAL A 141 16.54 7.07 -6.85
CA VAL A 141 16.20 7.43 -8.25
C VAL A 141 14.72 7.17 -8.52
N VAL A 142 14.23 6.01 -8.05
CA VAL A 142 12.82 5.64 -8.17
C VAL A 142 11.92 6.59 -7.37
N ALA A 143 12.33 6.98 -6.17
CA ALA A 143 11.61 7.94 -5.33
C ALA A 143 11.51 9.32 -6.02
N GLU A 144 12.58 9.77 -6.65
CA GLU A 144 12.58 11.04 -7.40
C GLU A 144 11.69 10.97 -8.66
N ARG A 145 11.67 9.83 -9.36
CA ARG A 145 10.72 9.63 -10.47
C ARG A 145 9.27 9.62 -9.98
N ILE A 146 8.98 8.94 -8.87
CA ILE A 146 7.65 8.97 -8.23
C ILE A 146 7.26 10.40 -7.88
N ARG A 147 8.17 11.17 -7.27
CA ARG A 147 7.94 12.59 -6.94
C ARG A 147 7.57 13.41 -8.18
N LYS A 148 8.33 13.28 -9.27
CA LYS A 148 8.07 13.99 -10.52
C LYS A 148 6.75 13.61 -11.15
N GLU A 149 6.43 12.32 -11.18
CA GLU A 149 5.18 11.81 -11.73
C GLU A 149 3.97 12.31 -10.93
N ILE A 150 4.05 12.28 -9.59
CA ILE A 150 2.99 12.82 -8.73
C ILE A 150 2.87 14.33 -8.94
N GLN A 151 4.01 15.07 -8.96
CA GLN A 151 3.99 16.52 -9.15
C GLN A 151 3.31 16.93 -10.46
N GLY A 152 3.56 16.20 -11.55
CA GLY A 152 2.89 16.45 -12.82
C GLY A 152 1.37 16.31 -12.76
N LYS A 153 0.88 15.39 -11.94
CA LYS A 153 -0.56 15.12 -11.79
C LYS A 153 -1.27 16.07 -10.82
N VAL A 154 -0.56 16.59 -9.81
CA VAL A 154 -1.18 17.42 -8.75
C VAL A 154 -0.94 18.92 -8.92
N ALA A 155 -0.19 19.34 -9.92
CA ALA A 155 0.10 20.75 -10.20
C ALA A 155 -1.19 21.58 -10.42
N ASP A 156 -2.19 21.00 -11.09
CA ASP A 156 -3.48 21.65 -11.35
C ASP A 156 -4.34 21.81 -10.10
N ALA A 157 -4.07 21.02 -9.06
CA ALA A 157 -4.69 21.15 -7.74
C ALA A 157 -3.96 22.14 -6.81
N GLY A 158 -2.92 22.83 -7.28
CA GLY A 158 -2.15 23.79 -6.48
C GLY A 158 -1.35 23.16 -5.35
N LEU A 159 -0.96 21.89 -5.49
CA LEU A 159 -0.16 21.14 -4.53
C LEU A 159 1.28 21.03 -5.00
N GLU A 160 2.22 21.14 -4.06
CA GLU A 160 3.64 20.93 -4.30
C GLU A 160 4.13 19.73 -3.50
N ILE A 161 4.76 18.79 -4.20
CA ILE A 161 5.39 17.63 -3.62
C ILE A 161 6.83 17.96 -3.30
N ILE A 162 7.16 17.94 -2.02
CA ILE A 162 8.52 18.22 -1.53
C ILE A 162 9.39 16.99 -1.71
N GLU A 163 8.89 15.86 -1.22
CA GLU A 163 9.63 14.60 -1.21
C GLU A 163 8.66 13.41 -1.28
N ALA A 164 9.06 12.37 -1.98
CA ALA A 164 8.40 11.06 -1.94
C ALA A 164 9.42 10.02 -1.48
N ARG A 165 9.04 9.13 -0.58
CA ARG A 165 9.91 8.04 -0.08
C ARG A 165 9.17 6.72 -0.08
N ILE A 166 9.86 5.67 -0.48
CA ILE A 166 9.39 4.31 -0.33
C ILE A 166 9.57 3.92 1.15
N THR A 167 8.48 3.60 1.83
CA THR A 167 8.47 3.23 3.25
C THR A 167 8.46 1.73 3.46
N TYR A 168 7.98 1.00 2.48
CA TYR A 168 7.90 -0.45 2.52
C TYR A 168 8.06 -1.02 1.12
N LEU A 169 8.87 -2.04 0.98
CA LEU A 169 9.07 -2.77 -0.27
C LEU A 169 9.42 -4.23 0.06
N ALA A 170 8.57 -5.15 -0.35
CA ALA A 170 8.79 -6.58 -0.18
C ALA A 170 8.07 -7.37 -1.29
N TYR A 171 8.51 -8.60 -1.54
CA TYR A 171 7.70 -9.52 -2.33
C TYR A 171 6.41 -9.86 -1.59
N ALA A 172 5.34 -10.05 -2.34
CA ALA A 172 4.10 -10.53 -1.76
C ALA A 172 4.32 -11.90 -1.08
N PRO A 173 3.65 -12.18 0.06
CA PRO A 173 3.88 -13.38 0.85
C PRO A 173 3.79 -14.69 0.06
N GLU A 174 2.94 -14.71 -0.98
CA GLU A 174 2.70 -15.90 -1.80
C GLU A 174 3.93 -16.35 -2.58
N ILE A 175 4.80 -15.42 -2.97
CA ILE A 175 5.99 -15.72 -3.78
C ILE A 175 7.30 -15.52 -3.04
N ALA A 176 7.28 -14.95 -1.83
CA ALA A 176 8.48 -14.58 -1.09
C ALA A 176 9.44 -15.74 -0.90
N ALA A 177 8.95 -16.95 -0.54
CA ALA A 177 9.76 -18.13 -0.35
C ALA A 177 10.43 -18.60 -1.64
N VAL A 178 9.70 -18.60 -2.75
CA VAL A 178 10.21 -19.03 -4.07
C VAL A 178 11.26 -18.03 -4.57
N MET A 179 11.03 -16.73 -4.38
CA MET A 179 11.98 -15.69 -4.79
C MET A 179 13.26 -15.74 -3.97
N LEU A 180 13.19 -16.05 -2.67
CA LEU A 180 14.36 -16.27 -1.84
C LEU A 180 15.21 -17.46 -2.34
N GLN A 181 14.57 -18.58 -2.70
CA GLN A 181 15.27 -19.74 -3.30
C GLN A 181 15.95 -19.37 -4.62
N ARG A 182 15.28 -18.58 -5.48
CA ARG A 182 15.85 -18.10 -6.73
C ARG A 182 17.08 -17.22 -6.49
N GLN A 183 17.00 -16.27 -5.54
CA GLN A 183 18.14 -15.42 -5.17
C GLN A 183 19.31 -16.22 -4.62
N GLN A 184 19.05 -17.24 -3.79
CA GLN A 184 20.09 -18.12 -3.29
C GLN A 184 20.76 -18.93 -4.42
N ALA A 185 19.99 -19.45 -5.36
CA ALA A 185 20.53 -20.18 -6.50
C ALA A 185 21.38 -19.28 -7.39
N SER A 186 20.93 -18.06 -7.70
CA SER A 186 21.73 -17.06 -8.45
C SER A 186 23.04 -16.75 -7.72
N ALA A 187 22.98 -16.43 -6.43
CA ALA A 187 24.17 -16.12 -5.65
C ALA A 187 25.22 -17.26 -5.63
N ILE A 188 24.78 -18.53 -5.63
CA ILE A 188 25.68 -19.67 -5.71
C ILE A 188 26.38 -19.76 -7.09
N VAL A 189 25.61 -19.48 -8.17
CA VAL A 189 26.18 -19.47 -9.53
C VAL A 189 27.19 -18.33 -9.67
N ASP A 190 26.85 -17.14 -9.20
CA ASP A 190 27.68 -15.94 -9.25
C ASP A 190 29.00 -16.17 -8.43
N ALA A 191 28.87 -16.75 -7.24
CA ALA A 191 30.05 -17.12 -6.42
C ALA A 191 30.97 -18.13 -7.14
N ARG A 192 30.41 -19.13 -7.80
CA ARG A 192 31.20 -20.09 -8.58
C ARG A 192 31.89 -19.46 -9.77
N LYS A 193 31.20 -18.57 -10.48
CA LYS A 193 31.78 -17.79 -11.58
C LYS A 193 32.96 -16.96 -11.09
N MET A 194 32.81 -16.26 -9.97
CA MET A 194 33.88 -15.44 -9.37
C MET A 194 35.09 -16.24 -8.99
N ILE A 195 34.93 -17.49 -8.51
CA ILE A 195 36.03 -18.39 -8.21
C ILE A 195 36.78 -18.80 -9.51
N VAL A 196 36.03 -19.10 -10.57
CA VAL A 196 36.64 -19.49 -11.86
C VAL A 196 37.39 -18.32 -12.47
N ASP A 197 36.76 -17.14 -12.52
CA ASP A 197 37.36 -15.90 -13.06
C ASP A 197 38.65 -15.54 -12.28
N GLY A 198 38.62 -15.69 -10.94
CA GLY A 198 39.79 -15.49 -10.10
C GLY A 198 40.91 -16.49 -10.37
N ALA A 199 40.57 -17.76 -10.62
CA ALA A 199 41.56 -18.78 -10.96
C ALA A 199 42.22 -18.53 -12.34
N VAL A 200 41.39 -18.11 -13.32
CA VAL A 200 41.91 -17.76 -14.67
C VAL A 200 42.80 -16.53 -14.57
N GLY A 201 42.40 -15.49 -13.85
CA GLY A 201 43.24 -14.30 -13.67
C GLY A 201 44.57 -14.56 -12.95
N MET A 202 44.59 -15.51 -11.99
CA MET A 202 45.87 -15.95 -11.37
C MET A 202 46.79 -16.64 -12.37
N VAL A 203 46.25 -17.43 -13.29
CA VAL A 203 47.06 -18.10 -14.34
C VAL A 203 47.58 -17.08 -15.36
N GLU A 204 46.75 -16.14 -15.77
CA GLU A 204 47.15 -15.06 -16.68
C GLU A 204 48.30 -14.24 -16.10
N MET A 205 48.20 -13.83 -14.81
CA MET A 205 49.26 -13.09 -14.12
C MET A 205 50.56 -13.91 -13.92
N ALA A 206 50.50 -15.23 -13.98
CA ALA A 206 51.67 -16.08 -13.86
C ALA A 206 52.36 -16.34 -15.21
N LEU A 207 51.68 -16.03 -16.32
CA LEU A 207 52.23 -16.23 -17.68
C LEU A 207 52.83 -14.93 -18.27
N ASP A 208 52.51 -13.78 -17.68
CA ASP A 208 53.13 -12.49 -17.97
C ASP A 208 54.44 -12.30 -17.14
#